data_415907111610039f7ad33f71dfbd5ac6
#
_entry.id   415907111610039f7ad33f71dfbd5ac6
#
_cell.length_a   1.000
_cell.length_b   1.000
_cell.length_c   1.000
_cell.angle_alpha   90.00
_cell.angle_beta   90.00
_cell.angle_gamma   90.00
#
_symmetry.space_group_name_H-M   'P 1'
#
loop_
_entity.id
_entity.type
_entity.pdbx_description
1 polymer ?
#
loop_
_entity_poly.entity_id
_entity_poly.type
_entity_poly.pdbx_seq_one_letter_code
_entity_poly.pdbx_strand_id
1 'polypeptide(L)'
;MEAILYKYLPSEAVIPCFELIKNLGIYLKIVNERQSRHGDYQRLPNEQHKITINANLNKYRFLMTLIHEIAHLVAINKYGKQIKPHGNEWKTTFQALMKPFLRPEIFPTELLSYLIIHFQNPSASSDTDVHLTLAMRQYDEQERVKYYVFEIPFAGLFRTDDGRIFQKGNKKIKRYECKELKTGKKFVIQPHALVEWVQNL
;
A
#
# COMPACT_ATOMS: atom_id res chain seq x y z
N MET A 1 6.92 16.25 -16.27
CA MET A 1 6.61 15.45 -15.06
C MET A 1 5.21 15.77 -14.56
N GLU A 2 4.87 17.03 -14.35
CA GLU A 2 3.56 17.47 -13.86
C GLU A 2 2.38 16.87 -14.66
N ALA A 3 2.39 16.99 -16.00
CA ALA A 3 1.36 16.40 -16.87
C ALA A 3 1.18 14.87 -16.68
N ILE A 4 2.24 14.16 -16.32
CA ILE A 4 2.19 12.72 -16.04
C ILE A 4 1.49 12.47 -14.69
N LEU A 5 1.70 13.32 -13.70
CA LEU A 5 1.12 13.16 -12.37
C LEU A 5 -0.42 13.24 -12.38
N TYR A 6 -1.03 14.03 -13.29
CA TYR A 6 -2.49 14.09 -13.46
C TYR A 6 -3.12 12.73 -13.80
N LYS A 7 -2.36 11.83 -14.42
CA LYS A 7 -2.83 10.46 -14.68
C LYS A 7 -2.92 9.62 -13.41
N TYR A 8 -2.03 9.87 -12.43
CA TYR A 8 -1.82 8.98 -11.27
C TYR A 8 -2.25 9.58 -9.94
N LEU A 9 -2.56 10.86 -9.88
CA LEU A 9 -2.94 11.56 -8.65
C LEU A 9 -4.34 12.21 -8.78
N PRO A 10 -5.05 12.42 -7.67
CA PRO A 10 -6.16 13.37 -7.65
C PRO A 10 -5.68 14.75 -8.09
N SER A 11 -6.51 15.48 -8.87
CA SER A 11 -6.13 16.78 -9.46
C SER A 11 -5.55 17.77 -8.46
N GLU A 12 -6.21 17.92 -7.31
CA GLU A 12 -5.82 18.86 -6.25
C GLU A 12 -4.53 18.47 -5.50
N ALA A 13 -4.06 17.22 -5.68
CA ALA A 13 -2.81 16.73 -5.10
C ALA A 13 -1.62 16.92 -6.06
N VAL A 14 -1.84 17.17 -7.35
CA VAL A 14 -0.78 17.17 -8.36
C VAL A 14 0.27 18.24 -8.07
N ILE A 15 -0.14 19.50 -7.94
CA ILE A 15 0.79 20.62 -7.73
C ILE A 15 1.57 20.46 -6.42
N PRO A 16 0.93 20.19 -5.25
CA PRO A 16 1.67 19.95 -4.02
C PRO A 16 2.67 18.79 -4.12
N CYS A 17 2.30 17.68 -4.76
CA CYS A 17 3.21 16.55 -4.95
C CYS A 17 4.36 16.89 -5.91
N PHE A 18 4.09 17.61 -7.00
CA PHE A 18 5.12 18.05 -7.93
C PHE A 18 6.17 18.93 -7.24
N GLU A 19 5.74 19.89 -6.43
CA GLU A 19 6.65 20.75 -5.67
C GLU A 19 7.47 19.94 -4.63
N LEU A 20 6.86 18.98 -3.93
CA LEU A 20 7.62 18.08 -3.05
C LEU A 20 8.70 17.29 -3.79
N ILE A 21 8.36 16.70 -4.94
CA ILE A 21 9.30 15.94 -5.78
C ILE A 21 10.45 16.83 -6.23
N LYS A 22 10.14 18.03 -6.73
CA LYS A 22 11.13 19.01 -7.24
C LYS A 22 12.06 19.49 -6.12
N ASN A 23 11.50 19.94 -4.99
CA ASN A 23 12.25 20.52 -3.89
C ASN A 23 13.16 19.51 -3.19
N LEU A 24 12.75 18.22 -3.17
CA LEU A 24 13.56 17.14 -2.61
C LEU A 24 14.48 16.46 -3.62
N GLY A 25 14.54 16.93 -4.88
CA GLY A 25 15.39 16.35 -5.91
C GLY A 25 15.08 14.88 -6.24
N ILE A 26 13.81 14.49 -6.18
CA ILE A 26 13.40 13.10 -6.35
C ILE A 26 13.32 12.72 -7.82
N TYR A 27 14.01 11.63 -8.19
CA TYR A 27 13.78 10.92 -9.44
C TYR A 27 12.62 9.94 -9.28
N LEU A 28 11.42 10.37 -9.64
CA LEU A 28 10.21 9.52 -9.63
C LEU A 28 10.16 8.66 -10.89
N LYS A 29 10.04 7.34 -10.72
CA LYS A 29 9.84 6.37 -11.81
C LYS A 29 8.56 5.57 -11.56
N ILE A 30 7.61 5.62 -12.48
CA ILE A 30 6.41 4.79 -12.48
C ILE A 30 6.76 3.48 -13.19
N VAL A 31 6.46 2.35 -12.56
CA VAL A 31 6.87 1.01 -13.00
C VAL A 31 5.67 0.08 -13.15
N ASN A 32 5.84 -1.01 -13.90
CA ASN A 32 4.84 -2.07 -13.97
C ASN A 32 4.57 -2.65 -12.58
N GLU A 33 3.41 -3.25 -12.41
CA GLU A 33 2.97 -3.88 -11.18
C GLU A 33 4.03 -4.82 -10.59
N ARG A 34 4.28 -4.66 -9.29
CA ARG A 34 5.06 -5.58 -8.46
C ARG A 34 4.16 -6.10 -7.36
N GLN A 35 4.15 -7.41 -7.15
CA GLN A 35 3.27 -8.02 -6.14
C GLN A 35 3.77 -7.84 -4.70
N SER A 36 5.07 -7.64 -4.51
CA SER A 36 5.68 -7.56 -3.17
C SER A 36 5.63 -6.17 -2.52
N ARG A 37 5.37 -5.12 -3.30
CA ARG A 37 5.37 -3.72 -2.83
C ARG A 37 4.66 -2.77 -3.80
N HIS A 38 4.06 -1.71 -3.27
CA HIS A 38 3.44 -0.65 -4.06
C HIS A 38 4.45 0.42 -4.50
N GLY A 39 5.37 0.77 -3.61
CA GLY A 39 6.44 1.75 -3.79
C GLY A 39 7.78 1.26 -3.26
N ASP A 40 8.83 2.05 -3.50
CA ASP A 40 10.16 1.79 -3.00
C ASP A 40 11.02 3.06 -3.09
N TYR A 41 11.61 3.48 -1.97
CA TYR A 41 12.58 4.57 -1.91
C TYR A 41 13.99 4.02 -1.85
N GLN A 42 14.89 4.59 -2.65
CA GLN A 42 16.31 4.26 -2.68
C GLN A 42 17.16 5.53 -2.72
N ARG A 43 18.22 5.59 -1.92
CA ARG A 43 19.31 6.54 -2.10
C ARG A 43 20.37 5.89 -2.97
N LEU A 44 20.62 6.47 -4.14
CA LEU A 44 21.60 5.97 -5.09
C LEU A 44 23.03 6.34 -4.67
N PRO A 45 24.08 5.65 -5.20
CA PRO A 45 25.48 5.95 -4.87
C PRO A 45 25.89 7.40 -5.16
N ASN A 46 25.26 8.06 -6.13
CA ASN A 46 25.48 9.45 -6.48
C ASN A 46 24.64 10.44 -5.63
N GLU A 47 24.18 9.98 -4.46
CA GLU A 47 23.35 10.74 -3.52
C GLU A 47 21.95 11.11 -4.05
N GLN A 48 21.60 10.74 -5.26
CA GLN A 48 20.28 10.98 -5.84
C GLN A 48 19.20 10.15 -5.14
N HIS A 49 18.04 10.77 -4.92
CA HIS A 49 16.87 10.12 -4.36
C HIS A 49 15.98 9.55 -5.46
N LYS A 50 15.76 8.23 -5.44
CA LYS A 50 14.90 7.55 -6.39
C LYS A 50 13.68 6.97 -5.67
N ILE A 51 12.49 7.26 -6.20
CA ILE A 51 11.23 6.63 -5.77
C ILE A 51 10.64 5.90 -6.96
N THR A 52 10.20 4.65 -6.74
CA THR A 52 9.47 3.88 -7.75
C THR A 52 8.09 3.55 -7.24
N ILE A 53 7.04 3.69 -8.06
CA ILE A 53 5.65 3.39 -7.71
C ILE A 53 5.00 2.58 -8.83
N ASN A 54 4.18 1.61 -8.45
CA ASN A 54 3.43 0.78 -9.40
C ASN A 54 2.39 1.61 -10.15
N ALA A 55 2.28 1.38 -11.46
CA ALA A 55 1.40 2.13 -12.36
C ALA A 55 -0.09 1.77 -12.23
N ASN A 56 -0.40 0.59 -11.68
CA ASN A 56 -1.75 0.04 -11.57
C ASN A 56 -2.51 0.46 -10.30
N LEU A 57 -1.93 1.32 -9.49
CA LEU A 57 -2.60 1.83 -8.28
C LEU A 57 -3.67 2.85 -8.66
N ASN A 58 -4.84 2.80 -7.99
CA ASN A 58 -5.78 3.90 -8.06
C ASN A 58 -5.16 5.19 -7.53
N LYS A 59 -5.71 6.34 -7.91
CA LYS A 59 -5.12 7.67 -7.62
C LYS A 59 -4.89 7.93 -6.12
N TYR A 60 -5.77 7.45 -5.27
CA TYR A 60 -5.68 7.65 -3.82
C TYR A 60 -4.59 6.77 -3.20
N ARG A 61 -4.49 5.51 -3.64
CA ARG A 61 -3.43 4.60 -3.22
C ARG A 61 -2.07 5.05 -3.74
N PHE A 62 -2.03 5.57 -4.97
CA PHE A 62 -0.80 6.14 -5.53
C PHE A 62 -0.32 7.34 -4.71
N LEU A 63 -1.20 8.28 -4.34
CA LEU A 63 -0.87 9.43 -3.49
C LEU A 63 -0.32 8.97 -2.13
N MET A 64 -1.01 8.06 -1.45
CA MET A 64 -0.53 7.52 -0.17
C MET A 64 0.85 6.88 -0.29
N THR A 65 1.06 6.07 -1.34
CA THR A 65 2.34 5.41 -1.58
C THR A 65 3.45 6.42 -1.86
N LEU A 66 3.18 7.44 -2.68
CA LEU A 66 4.15 8.49 -2.97
C LEU A 66 4.59 9.21 -1.69
N ILE A 67 3.64 9.65 -0.86
CA ILE A 67 3.95 10.35 0.40
C ILE A 67 4.62 9.42 1.41
N HIS A 68 4.30 8.11 1.43
CA HIS A 68 4.98 7.09 2.22
C HIS A 68 6.47 7.00 1.88
N GLU A 69 6.81 6.94 0.59
CA GLU A 69 8.21 6.86 0.14
C GLU A 69 8.95 8.19 0.37
N ILE A 70 8.28 9.32 0.19
CA ILE A 70 8.83 10.64 0.55
C ILE A 70 9.10 10.71 2.06
N ALA A 71 8.23 10.13 2.89
CA ALA A 71 8.43 10.11 4.35
C ALA A 71 9.69 9.34 4.75
N HIS A 72 10.07 8.26 4.05
CA HIS A 72 11.35 7.58 4.26
C HIS A 72 12.53 8.51 4.00
N LEU A 73 12.51 9.23 2.88
CA LEU A 73 13.56 10.19 2.51
C LEU A 73 13.68 11.29 3.56
N VAL A 74 12.56 11.95 3.90
CA VAL A 74 12.54 13.08 4.83
C VAL A 74 12.94 12.66 6.24
N ALA A 75 12.47 11.51 6.71
CA ALA A 75 12.82 10.99 8.03
C ALA A 75 14.32 10.64 8.12
N ILE A 76 14.90 10.00 7.11
CA ILE A 76 16.34 9.69 7.06
C ILE A 76 17.17 10.97 7.03
N ASN A 77 16.77 11.99 6.26
CA ASN A 77 17.49 13.27 6.21
C ASN A 77 17.43 14.02 7.54
N LYS A 78 16.29 13.94 8.25
CA LYS A 78 16.08 14.66 9.52
C LYS A 78 16.69 13.95 10.72
N TYR A 79 16.60 12.64 10.80
CA TYR A 79 16.94 11.86 12.01
C TYR A 79 18.14 10.92 11.82
N GLY A 80 18.70 10.87 10.60
CA GLY A 80 19.83 9.99 10.27
C GLY A 80 19.42 8.58 9.81
N LYS A 81 20.42 7.81 9.37
CA LYS A 81 20.21 6.48 8.74
C LYS A 81 19.89 5.35 9.74
N GLN A 82 20.04 5.60 11.04
CA GLN A 82 19.90 4.57 12.09
C GLN A 82 18.47 4.44 12.64
N ILE A 83 17.54 5.22 12.14
CA ILE A 83 16.11 5.11 12.51
C ILE A 83 15.55 3.76 12.04
N LYS A 84 14.62 3.22 12.85
CA LYS A 84 13.92 2.00 12.45
C LYS A 84 12.99 2.30 11.26
N PRO A 85 13.03 1.51 10.17
CA PRO A 85 12.03 1.62 9.13
C PRO A 85 10.62 1.55 9.75
N HIS A 86 9.76 2.52 9.41
CA HIS A 86 8.41 2.65 9.96
C HIS A 86 8.35 2.82 11.51
N GLY A 87 9.45 3.26 12.14
CA GLY A 87 9.51 3.66 13.55
C GLY A 87 8.78 4.99 13.80
N ASN A 88 8.87 5.50 15.04
CA ASN A 88 8.17 6.73 15.45
C ASN A 88 8.57 7.95 14.61
N GLU A 89 9.85 8.08 14.27
CA GLU A 89 10.39 9.17 13.45
C GLU A 89 9.75 9.18 12.05
N TRP A 90 9.67 8.01 11.42
CA TRP A 90 9.00 7.85 10.13
C TRP A 90 7.49 8.11 10.25
N LYS A 91 6.81 7.55 11.26
CA LYS A 91 5.37 7.75 11.47
C LYS A 91 5.02 9.22 11.60
N THR A 92 5.73 9.94 12.47
CA THR A 92 5.52 11.37 12.69
C THR A 92 5.76 12.17 11.40
N THR A 93 6.79 11.80 10.64
CA THR A 93 7.10 12.42 9.35
C THR A 93 5.99 12.15 8.34
N PHE A 94 5.52 10.90 8.23
CA PHE A 94 4.46 10.51 7.32
C PHE A 94 3.13 11.22 7.65
N GLN A 95 2.77 11.29 8.93
CA GLN A 95 1.61 12.06 9.40
C GLN A 95 1.70 13.54 9.02
N ALA A 96 2.84 14.17 9.26
CA ALA A 96 3.06 15.58 8.93
C ALA A 96 2.96 15.85 7.43
N LEU A 97 3.58 15.01 6.60
CA LEU A 97 3.56 15.13 5.15
C LEU A 97 2.17 14.85 4.55
N MET A 98 1.40 13.94 5.16
CA MET A 98 0.08 13.58 4.66
C MET A 98 -1.01 14.56 5.10
N LYS A 99 -0.83 15.27 6.23
CA LYS A 99 -1.82 16.21 6.79
C LYS A 99 -2.40 17.21 5.79
N PRO A 100 -1.62 17.89 4.93
CA PRO A 100 -2.16 18.82 3.94
C PRO A 100 -3.07 18.19 2.89
N PHE A 101 -2.94 16.88 2.66
CA PHE A 101 -3.72 16.13 1.68
C PHE A 101 -5.02 15.56 2.26
N LEU A 102 -5.16 15.43 3.60
CA LEU A 102 -6.36 14.86 4.25
C LEU A 102 -7.52 15.87 4.25
N ARG A 103 -8.10 16.09 3.07
CA ARG A 103 -9.19 17.06 2.86
C ARG A 103 -10.16 16.58 1.75
N PRO A 104 -11.42 17.05 1.78
CA PRO A 104 -12.48 16.55 0.89
C PRO A 104 -12.27 16.90 -0.59
N GLU A 105 -11.44 17.90 -0.92
CA GLU A 105 -11.07 18.23 -2.30
C GLU A 105 -10.16 17.15 -2.93
N ILE A 106 -9.47 16.37 -2.12
CA ILE A 106 -8.54 15.33 -2.58
C ILE A 106 -9.12 13.93 -2.41
N PHE A 107 -9.77 13.66 -1.27
CA PHE A 107 -10.34 12.34 -0.97
C PHE A 107 -11.87 12.41 -0.84
N PRO A 108 -12.61 11.45 -1.44
CA PRO A 108 -14.03 11.29 -1.16
C PRO A 108 -14.29 11.19 0.34
N THR A 109 -15.40 11.77 0.81
CA THR A 109 -15.71 11.90 2.25
C THR A 109 -15.66 10.56 3.00
N GLU A 110 -16.19 9.49 2.38
CA GLU A 110 -16.17 8.16 2.98
C GLU A 110 -14.72 7.66 3.16
N LEU A 111 -13.90 7.73 2.13
CA LEU A 111 -12.50 7.32 2.18
C LEU A 111 -11.68 8.19 3.15
N LEU A 112 -11.96 9.49 3.19
CA LEU A 112 -11.31 10.44 4.09
C LEU A 112 -11.52 10.06 5.56
N SER A 113 -12.70 9.58 5.93
CA SER A 113 -12.99 9.15 7.31
C SER A 113 -12.09 7.98 7.75
N TYR A 114 -11.89 6.97 6.91
CA TYR A 114 -10.96 5.87 7.19
C TYR A 114 -9.50 6.33 7.22
N LEU A 115 -9.11 7.26 6.36
CA LEU A 115 -7.77 7.83 6.35
C LEU A 115 -7.47 8.60 7.64
N ILE A 116 -8.38 9.43 8.12
CA ILE A 116 -8.21 10.18 9.38
C ILE A 116 -7.96 9.22 10.55
N ILE A 117 -8.71 8.12 10.62
CA ILE A 117 -8.52 7.09 11.67
C ILE A 117 -7.15 6.41 11.50
N HIS A 118 -6.81 5.97 10.27
CA HIS A 118 -5.55 5.32 9.98
C HIS A 118 -4.33 6.20 10.34
N PHE A 119 -4.41 7.49 10.02
CA PHE A 119 -3.32 8.45 10.27
C PHE A 119 -3.18 8.87 11.73
N GLN A 120 -4.05 8.42 12.65
CA GLN A 120 -3.77 8.54 14.09
C GLN A 120 -2.56 7.70 14.53
N ASN A 121 -2.35 6.52 13.89
CA ASN A 121 -1.18 5.67 14.10
C ASN A 121 -0.88 4.84 12.84
N PRO A 122 -0.27 5.45 11.80
CA PRO A 122 -0.10 4.78 10.51
C PRO A 122 0.80 3.54 10.64
N SER A 123 0.41 2.48 9.95
CA SER A 123 1.18 1.25 9.82
C SER A 123 2.15 1.31 8.63
N ALA A 124 3.12 0.40 8.60
CA ALA A 124 4.08 0.24 7.51
C ALA A 124 3.43 -0.06 6.14
N SER A 125 2.28 -0.71 6.15
CA SER A 125 1.46 -0.95 4.97
C SER A 125 0.01 -0.60 5.27
N SER A 126 -0.60 0.22 4.42
CA SER A 126 -2.04 0.51 4.47
C SER A 126 -2.89 -0.76 4.31
N ASP A 127 -2.35 -1.79 3.65
CA ASP A 127 -3.05 -3.06 3.45
C ASP A 127 -3.26 -3.85 4.76
N THR A 128 -2.57 -3.47 5.85
CA THR A 128 -2.82 -4.05 7.19
C THR A 128 -4.10 -3.54 7.85
N ASP A 129 -4.62 -2.41 7.38
CA ASP A 129 -5.89 -1.85 7.81
C ASP A 129 -7.00 -2.35 6.87
N VAL A 130 -7.79 -3.30 7.35
CA VAL A 130 -8.82 -3.97 6.55
C VAL A 130 -9.86 -2.98 6.04
N HIS A 131 -10.32 -2.05 6.89
CA HIS A 131 -11.37 -1.09 6.51
C HIS A 131 -10.86 -0.10 5.47
N LEU A 132 -9.67 0.45 5.67
CA LEU A 132 -9.04 1.34 4.70
C LEU A 132 -8.76 0.61 3.38
N THR A 133 -8.29 -0.64 3.44
CA THR A 133 -8.01 -1.45 2.25
C THR A 133 -9.28 -1.68 1.42
N LEU A 134 -10.40 -2.02 2.06
CA LEU A 134 -11.68 -2.22 1.37
C LEU A 134 -12.22 -0.90 0.79
N ALA A 135 -12.14 0.20 1.56
CA ALA A 135 -12.54 1.52 1.07
C ALA A 135 -11.70 1.98 -0.13
N MET A 136 -10.37 1.79 -0.09
CA MET A 136 -9.48 2.11 -1.21
C MET A 136 -9.79 1.32 -2.49
N ARG A 137 -10.20 0.05 -2.33
CA ARG A 137 -10.50 -0.83 -3.45
C ARG A 137 -11.70 -0.42 -4.29
N GLN A 138 -12.64 0.33 -3.74
CA GLN A 138 -13.80 0.83 -4.48
C GLN A 138 -13.39 1.76 -5.63
N TYR A 139 -12.15 2.25 -5.61
CA TYR A 139 -11.57 3.14 -6.62
C TYR A 139 -10.60 2.44 -7.58
N ASP A 140 -10.44 1.11 -7.48
CA ASP A 140 -9.61 0.36 -8.43
C ASP A 140 -10.36 0.23 -9.77
N GLU A 141 -9.66 0.53 -10.88
CA GLU A 141 -10.25 0.56 -12.23
C GLU A 141 -10.47 -0.84 -12.83
N GLN A 142 -9.90 -1.89 -12.24
CA GLN A 142 -9.96 -3.25 -12.77
C GLN A 142 -10.94 -4.13 -11.99
N GLU A 143 -11.71 -4.96 -12.70
CA GLU A 143 -12.50 -6.03 -12.10
C GLU A 143 -11.60 -6.97 -11.28
N ARG A 144 -12.10 -7.37 -10.12
CA ARG A 144 -11.38 -8.22 -9.18
C ARG A 144 -11.16 -9.61 -9.73
N VAL A 145 -9.93 -9.92 -10.11
CA VAL A 145 -9.49 -11.30 -10.30
C VAL A 145 -8.97 -11.91 -8.99
N LYS A 146 -8.47 -11.08 -8.05
CA LYS A 146 -7.85 -11.53 -6.80
C LYS A 146 -8.52 -10.94 -5.55
N TYR A 147 -8.55 -11.73 -4.49
CA TYR A 147 -9.08 -11.41 -3.17
C TYR A 147 -7.96 -11.46 -2.14
N TYR A 148 -8.11 -10.71 -1.05
CA TYR A 148 -7.25 -10.94 0.11
C TYR A 148 -7.72 -12.18 0.88
N VAL A 149 -6.79 -12.91 1.51
CA VAL A 149 -7.13 -14.10 2.30
C VAL A 149 -8.15 -13.79 3.38
N PHE A 150 -8.16 -12.57 3.97
CA PHE A 150 -9.14 -12.21 4.98
C PHE A 150 -10.58 -12.15 4.43
N GLU A 151 -10.77 -11.90 3.13
CA GLU A 151 -12.08 -11.83 2.47
C GLU A 151 -12.65 -13.20 2.15
N ILE A 152 -11.82 -14.24 2.04
CA ILE A 152 -12.28 -15.61 1.83
C ILE A 152 -13.01 -16.07 3.10
N PRO A 153 -14.21 -16.67 3.02
CA PRO A 153 -14.92 -17.17 4.18
C PRO A 153 -14.14 -18.29 4.89
N PHE A 154 -14.48 -18.58 6.14
CA PHE A 154 -13.95 -19.75 6.83
C PHE A 154 -14.27 -21.01 6.02
N ALA A 155 -13.32 -21.95 5.96
CA ALA A 155 -13.35 -23.14 5.11
C ALA A 155 -13.40 -22.89 3.60
N GLY A 156 -13.44 -21.64 3.13
CA GLY A 156 -13.37 -21.28 1.71
C GLY A 156 -12.03 -21.67 1.09
N LEU A 157 -12.05 -21.99 -0.20
CA LEU A 157 -10.89 -22.42 -0.96
C LEU A 157 -10.29 -21.24 -1.73
N PHE A 158 -8.98 -21.21 -1.81
CA PHE A 158 -8.28 -20.21 -2.60
C PHE A 158 -7.00 -20.77 -3.20
N ARG A 159 -6.59 -20.21 -4.36
CA ARG A 159 -5.37 -20.56 -5.07
C ARG A 159 -4.35 -19.44 -4.92
N THR A 160 -3.11 -19.80 -4.60
CA THR A 160 -1.95 -18.89 -4.58
C THR A 160 -1.32 -18.80 -5.97
N ASP A 161 -0.49 -17.79 -6.21
CA ASP A 161 0.14 -17.54 -7.53
C ASP A 161 1.05 -18.69 -8.00
N ASP A 162 1.55 -19.50 -7.07
CA ASP A 162 2.30 -20.73 -7.37
C ASP A 162 1.41 -21.95 -7.69
N GLY A 163 0.09 -21.72 -7.81
CA GLY A 163 -0.91 -22.72 -8.21
C GLY A 163 -1.39 -23.64 -7.08
N ARG A 164 -0.88 -23.52 -5.85
CA ARG A 164 -1.33 -24.33 -4.71
C ARG A 164 -2.71 -23.90 -4.25
N ILE A 165 -3.53 -24.87 -3.88
CA ILE A 165 -4.88 -24.62 -3.36
C ILE A 165 -4.91 -24.89 -1.86
N PHE A 166 -5.49 -23.94 -1.14
CA PHE A 166 -5.60 -23.95 0.31
C PHE A 166 -7.05 -23.82 0.75
N GLN A 167 -7.38 -24.46 1.87
CA GLN A 167 -8.58 -24.23 2.62
C GLN A 167 -8.28 -23.27 3.77
N LYS A 168 -9.00 -22.13 3.86
CA LYS A 168 -8.85 -21.17 4.94
C LYS A 168 -9.36 -21.74 6.26
N GLY A 169 -8.52 -21.67 7.28
CA GLY A 169 -8.87 -22.01 8.65
C GLY A 169 -8.96 -20.80 9.58
N ASN A 170 -8.71 -21.01 10.86
CA ASN A 170 -8.83 -19.99 11.89
C ASN A 170 -7.70 -18.98 11.85
N LYS A 171 -7.99 -17.76 12.29
CA LYS A 171 -6.98 -16.73 12.51
C LYS A 171 -6.17 -17.07 13.76
N LYS A 172 -4.84 -17.13 13.61
CA LYS A 172 -3.85 -17.26 14.70
C LYS A 172 -3.18 -15.90 14.86
N ILE A 173 -3.37 -15.22 15.96
CA ILE A 173 -2.83 -13.87 16.25
C ILE A 173 -2.91 -12.92 15.04
N LYS A 174 -1.93 -12.95 14.13
CA LYS A 174 -1.82 -12.05 12.96
C LYS A 174 -2.00 -12.74 11.60
N ARG A 175 -2.11 -14.07 11.53
CA ARG A 175 -2.16 -14.86 10.27
C ARG A 175 -3.29 -15.87 10.31
N TYR A 176 -3.69 -16.37 9.13
CA TYR A 176 -4.62 -17.48 9.02
C TYR A 176 -3.86 -18.81 8.93
N GLU A 177 -4.28 -19.81 9.73
CA GLU A 177 -3.88 -21.20 9.51
C GLU A 177 -4.69 -21.71 8.32
N CYS A 178 -3.99 -22.20 7.28
CA CYS A 178 -4.60 -22.70 6.06
C CYS A 178 -4.07 -24.11 5.77
N LYS A 179 -4.95 -25.00 5.30
CA LYS A 179 -4.59 -26.38 4.96
C LYS A 179 -4.42 -26.50 3.44
N GLU A 180 -3.23 -26.91 2.98
CA GLU A 180 -3.03 -27.22 1.57
C GLU A 180 -3.81 -28.49 1.18
N LEU A 181 -4.61 -28.43 0.13
CA LEU A 181 -5.47 -29.57 -0.24
C LEU A 181 -4.68 -30.78 -0.72
N LYS A 182 -3.60 -30.55 -1.51
CA LYS A 182 -2.83 -31.64 -2.10
C LYS A 182 -2.05 -32.46 -1.05
N THR A 183 -1.47 -31.81 -0.06
CA THR A 183 -0.57 -32.47 0.91
C THR A 183 -1.18 -32.65 2.29
N GLY A 184 -2.28 -31.94 2.58
CA GLY A 184 -2.89 -31.88 3.90
C GLY A 184 -2.08 -31.07 4.94
N LYS A 185 -0.90 -30.55 4.56
CA LYS A 185 -0.04 -29.76 5.46
C LYS A 185 -0.67 -28.41 5.81
N LYS A 186 -0.38 -27.95 7.02
CA LYS A 186 -0.84 -26.66 7.52
C LYS A 186 0.21 -25.58 7.29
N PHE A 187 -0.24 -24.42 6.83
CA PHE A 187 0.57 -23.22 6.60
C PHE A 187 -0.05 -22.03 7.31
N VAL A 188 0.74 -21.01 7.59
CA VAL A 188 0.26 -19.73 8.10
C VAL A 188 0.40 -18.64 7.03
N ILE A 189 -0.74 -18.10 6.57
CA ILE A 189 -0.81 -17.16 5.45
C ILE A 189 -1.23 -15.79 5.96
N GLN A 190 -0.61 -14.75 5.40
CA GLN A 190 -0.90 -13.37 5.75
C GLN A 190 -2.34 -12.99 5.36
N PRO A 191 -3.07 -12.21 6.18
CA PRO A 191 -4.43 -11.79 5.87
C PRO A 191 -4.57 -11.08 4.51
N HIS A 192 -3.58 -10.28 4.16
CA HIS A 192 -3.54 -9.47 2.94
C HIS A 192 -2.73 -10.09 1.80
N ALA A 193 -2.45 -11.37 1.85
CA ALA A 193 -1.97 -12.08 0.67
C ALA A 193 -3.08 -12.09 -0.39
N LEU A 194 -2.73 -11.67 -1.62
CA LEU A 194 -3.63 -11.72 -2.76
C LEU A 194 -3.73 -13.14 -3.29
N VAL A 195 -4.95 -13.62 -3.47
CA VAL A 195 -5.24 -15.00 -3.87
C VAL A 195 -6.43 -15.04 -4.84
N GLU A 196 -6.54 -16.07 -5.62
CA GLU A 196 -7.73 -16.36 -6.43
C GLU A 196 -8.75 -17.14 -5.58
N TRP A 197 -9.97 -16.64 -5.46
CA TRP A 197 -11.02 -17.37 -4.75
C TRP A 197 -11.57 -18.50 -5.62
N VAL A 198 -11.48 -19.75 -5.15
CA VAL A 198 -12.01 -20.94 -5.83
C VAL A 198 -13.41 -21.22 -5.26
N GLN A 199 -14.45 -20.88 -6.03
CA GLN A 199 -15.85 -21.04 -5.60
C GLN A 199 -16.39 -22.44 -5.90
N ASN A 200 -15.86 -23.12 -6.93
CA ASN A 200 -16.23 -24.50 -7.32
C ASN A 200 -14.94 -25.29 -7.62
N LEU A 201 -14.80 -26.45 -7.01
CA LEU A 201 -13.83 -27.50 -7.37
C LEU A 201 -14.52 -28.56 -8.19
#